data_fcfb34a3554b3568a8084573b42d0ef0
#
_entry.id   fcfb34a3554b3568a8084573b42d0ef0
#
_cell.length_a   1.000
_cell.length_b   1.000
_cell.length_c   1.000
_cell.angle_alpha   90.00
_cell.angle_beta   90.00
_cell.angle_gamma   90.00
#
_symmetry.space_group_name_H-M   'P 1'
#
loop_
_entity.id
_entity.type
_entity.pdbx_description
1 polymer ?
#
loop_
_entity_poly.entity_id
_entity_poly.type
_entity_poly.pdbx_seq_one_letter_code
_entity_poly.pdbx_strand_id
1 'polypeptide(L)'
;MRMKRAFAIGAALLLCLLCGCASADRTDCRLTLTLAYGDRTVQGAEFTIYRVGEMRVSGGAASFVPLAEYADVCGTFDGMTTRQNQAYAAKLAARVKNPAAKATTDANGSATFSGLNAGMYLAVQTGAAGQAANYERCLPFLVSLPTADPETGEWSDALSIRAKAEPTPTPTPTATPTPTPTPTPTATPTPTPTPTATPTPTPTPTATPTPTPALTETPRVTATPNATPSPTPS
;
A
#
# COMPACT_ATOMS: atom_id res chain seq x y z
N MET A 1 27.90 16.05 87.25
CA MET A 1 27.68 16.86 85.99
C MET A 1 27.65 15.97 84.79
N ARG A 2 26.50 15.63 84.29
CA ARG A 2 26.36 14.89 83.04
C ARG A 2 25.17 15.44 82.28
N MET A 3 25.46 16.16 81.20
CA MET A 3 24.51 16.77 80.26
C MET A 3 23.86 15.69 79.42
N LYS A 4 22.54 15.60 79.55
CA LYS A 4 21.70 14.73 78.69
C LYS A 4 21.50 15.40 77.33
N ARG A 5 22.01 14.82 76.27
CA ARG A 5 21.67 15.20 74.92
C ARG A 5 20.41 14.44 74.53
N ALA A 6 19.30 15.14 74.39
CA ALA A 6 18.08 14.63 73.82
C ALA A 6 18.23 14.69 72.27
N PHE A 7 18.16 13.55 71.62
CA PHE A 7 18.12 13.43 70.20
C PHE A 7 16.66 13.56 69.74
N ALA A 8 16.35 14.61 69.02
CA ALA A 8 15.10 14.75 68.34
C ALA A 8 15.18 13.91 67.02
N ILE A 9 14.59 12.72 67.04
CA ILE A 9 14.28 11.89 65.86
C ILE A 9 12.78 11.99 65.70
N GLY A 10 12.33 12.80 64.80
CA GLY A 10 10.92 12.88 64.53
C GLY A 10 10.64 13.96 63.50
N ALA A 11 10.67 13.61 62.25
CA ALA A 11 9.95 14.29 61.17
C ALA A 11 10.62 14.01 59.81
N ALA A 12 10.68 12.77 59.40
CA ALA A 12 11.04 12.45 58.00
C ALA A 12 10.34 11.19 57.54
N LEU A 13 9.06 11.05 57.84
CA LEU A 13 8.30 9.91 57.34
C LEU A 13 6.86 10.32 57.05
N LEU A 14 6.68 11.38 56.26
CA LEU A 14 5.35 11.64 55.72
C LEU A 14 5.49 12.47 54.44
N LEU A 15 6.08 11.90 53.38
CA LEU A 15 5.94 12.44 52.05
C LEU A 15 6.31 11.39 51.01
N CYS A 16 5.51 10.36 50.87
CA CYS A 16 5.54 9.49 49.68
C CYS A 16 4.21 8.80 49.50
N LEU A 17 3.12 9.54 49.48
CA LEU A 17 1.82 9.05 49.03
C LEU A 17 1.17 10.06 48.07
N LEU A 18 1.96 10.58 47.15
CA LEU A 18 1.45 11.05 45.88
C LEU A 18 1.85 10.00 44.86
N CYS A 19 0.94 9.05 44.67
CA CYS A 19 0.98 8.14 43.53
C CYS A 19 0.82 8.97 42.27
N GLY A 20 1.85 9.78 41.97
CA GLY A 20 2.02 10.40 40.69
C GLY A 20 2.36 9.28 39.72
N CYS A 21 1.58 9.13 38.68
CA CYS A 21 2.03 8.49 37.44
C CYS A 21 3.32 9.21 37.04
N ALA A 22 4.47 8.70 37.46
CA ALA A 22 5.74 9.17 36.97
C ALA A 22 5.78 8.76 35.50
N SER A 23 5.39 9.68 34.64
CA SER A 23 5.84 9.63 33.26
C SER A 23 7.36 9.55 33.37
N ALA A 24 7.93 8.42 32.99
CA ALA A 24 9.37 8.30 32.91
C ALA A 24 9.78 9.19 31.73
N ASP A 25 10.08 10.45 32.03
CA ASP A 25 10.62 11.42 31.09
C ASP A 25 12.08 11.04 30.76
N ARG A 26 12.24 9.84 30.16
CA ARG A 26 13.52 9.46 29.57
C ARG A 26 13.60 10.20 28.22
N THR A 27 14.54 11.11 28.13
CA THR A 27 14.66 12.05 27.01
C THR A 27 15.89 11.83 26.14
N ASP A 28 16.61 10.73 26.34
CA ASP A 28 17.86 10.46 25.60
C ASP A 28 17.89 9.06 24.98
N CYS A 29 16.74 8.60 24.51
CA CYS A 29 16.67 7.33 23.79
C CYS A 29 17.30 7.46 22.38
N ARG A 30 17.91 6.38 21.94
CA ARG A 30 18.57 6.28 20.64
C ARG A 30 18.01 5.12 19.83
N LEU A 31 17.71 5.37 18.56
CA LEU A 31 17.33 4.36 17.58
C LEU A 31 18.35 4.37 16.45
N THR A 32 18.93 3.21 16.13
CA THR A 32 19.76 3.00 14.96
C THR A 32 19.08 2.00 14.03
N LEU A 33 18.76 2.44 12.81
CA LEU A 33 18.20 1.59 11.76
C LEU A 33 19.31 1.28 10.76
N THR A 34 19.62 -0.01 10.56
CA THR A 34 20.59 -0.44 9.55
C THR A 34 19.84 -1.13 8.42
N LEU A 35 19.94 -0.61 7.20
CA LEU A 35 19.36 -1.22 6.01
C LEU A 35 20.40 -2.08 5.32
N ALA A 36 20.07 -3.36 5.06
CA ALA A 36 20.99 -4.29 4.44
C ALA A 36 20.27 -5.32 3.56
N TYR A 37 20.97 -5.77 2.50
CA TYR A 37 20.60 -6.93 1.68
C TYR A 37 21.69 -7.99 1.81
N GLY A 38 21.37 -9.11 2.46
CA GLY A 38 22.42 -10.06 2.87
C GLY A 38 23.47 -9.37 3.74
N ASP A 39 24.73 -9.47 3.35
CA ASP A 39 25.85 -8.83 4.06
C ASP A 39 26.19 -7.41 3.53
N ARG A 40 25.47 -6.96 2.51
CA ARG A 40 25.70 -5.63 1.93
C ARG A 40 24.82 -4.59 2.60
N THR A 41 25.45 -3.52 3.09
CA THR A 41 24.76 -2.35 3.61
C THR A 41 24.22 -1.48 2.48
N VAL A 42 23.08 -0.82 2.69
CA VAL A 42 22.40 -0.02 1.67
C VAL A 42 22.37 1.44 2.11
N GLN A 43 23.12 2.28 1.41
CA GLN A 43 23.20 3.72 1.63
C GLN A 43 22.11 4.46 0.85
N GLY A 44 21.65 5.59 1.42
CA GLY A 44 20.76 6.56 0.74
C GLY A 44 19.27 6.33 0.96
N ALA A 45 18.88 5.45 1.88
CA ALA A 45 17.48 5.33 2.31
C ALA A 45 17.16 6.40 3.37
N GLU A 46 16.17 7.25 3.09
CA GLU A 46 15.67 8.21 4.08
C GLU A 46 14.59 7.55 4.93
N PHE A 47 14.79 7.56 6.24
CA PHE A 47 13.80 7.15 7.22
C PHE A 47 13.27 8.35 7.98
N THR A 48 11.97 8.38 8.15
CA THR A 48 11.27 9.34 9.02
C THR A 48 10.62 8.59 10.16
N ILE A 49 10.82 9.03 11.38
CA ILE A 49 10.18 8.46 12.55
C ILE A 49 9.12 9.42 13.11
N TYR A 50 8.03 8.83 13.58
CA TYR A 50 6.89 9.54 14.16
C TYR A 50 6.59 8.97 15.53
N ARG A 51 6.47 9.82 16.56
CA ARG A 51 6.01 9.38 17.87
C ARG A 51 4.51 9.15 17.82
N VAL A 52 4.08 7.92 18.03
CA VAL A 52 2.67 7.51 17.94
C VAL A 52 2.09 7.04 19.27
N GLY A 53 2.94 6.89 20.27
CA GLY A 53 2.53 6.50 21.63
C GLY A 53 3.46 7.04 22.69
N GLU A 54 2.99 7.04 23.91
CA GLU A 54 3.75 7.42 25.10
C GLU A 54 3.98 6.21 26.01
N MET A 55 5.10 6.24 26.73
CA MET A 55 5.38 5.24 27.78
C MET A 55 4.70 5.70 29.07
N ARG A 56 4.00 4.77 29.73
CA ARG A 56 3.44 4.95 31.07
C ARG A 56 4.01 3.92 32.01
N VAL A 57 4.36 4.33 33.20
CA VAL A 57 4.83 3.43 34.26
C VAL A 57 3.79 3.44 35.38
N SER A 58 3.26 2.27 35.71
CA SER A 58 2.30 2.07 36.79
C SER A 58 2.65 0.80 37.58
N GLY A 59 2.79 0.92 38.92
CA GLY A 59 3.13 -0.22 39.77
C GLY A 59 4.45 -0.90 39.41
N GLY A 60 5.42 -0.18 38.82
CA GLY A 60 6.70 -0.75 38.38
C GLY A 60 6.68 -1.42 37.01
N ALA A 61 5.50 -1.56 36.40
CA ALA A 61 5.35 -2.05 35.02
C ALA A 61 5.26 -0.88 34.03
N ALA A 62 6.00 -0.98 32.92
CA ALA A 62 5.90 -0.04 31.81
C ALA A 62 4.94 -0.56 30.76
N SER A 63 4.14 0.33 30.21
CA SER A 63 3.21 0.07 29.12
C SER A 63 3.32 1.18 28.09
N PHE A 64 2.94 0.88 26.83
CA PHE A 64 2.91 1.86 25.76
C PHE A 64 1.48 2.08 25.31
N VAL A 65 1.03 3.35 25.44
CA VAL A 65 -0.33 3.73 25.06
C VAL A 65 -0.31 4.65 23.85
N PRO A 66 -1.27 4.53 22.93
CA PRO A 66 -1.35 5.42 21.78
C PRO A 66 -1.55 6.87 22.21
N LEU A 67 -0.98 7.82 21.47
CA LEU A 67 -1.37 9.22 21.58
C LEU A 67 -2.85 9.38 21.24
N ALA A 68 -3.53 10.35 21.83
CA ALA A 68 -4.98 10.55 21.69
C ALA A 68 -5.43 10.60 20.22
N GLU A 69 -4.62 11.18 19.34
CA GLU A 69 -4.88 11.29 17.90
C GLU A 69 -4.81 9.96 17.13
N TYR A 70 -4.27 8.89 17.75
CA TYR A 70 -4.13 7.55 17.15
C TYR A 70 -4.87 6.48 17.93
N ALA A 71 -5.57 6.82 19.00
CA ALA A 71 -6.26 5.86 19.87
C ALA A 71 -7.37 5.08 19.14
N ASP A 72 -7.94 5.64 18.09
CA ASP A 72 -8.94 4.97 17.24
C ASP A 72 -8.32 3.96 16.23
N VAL A 73 -7.01 4.07 15.99
CA VAL A 73 -6.29 3.14 15.09
C VAL A 73 -5.82 1.89 15.84
N CYS A 74 -5.30 2.10 17.05
CA CYS A 74 -4.76 1.05 17.91
C CYS A 74 -5.18 1.29 19.36
N GLY A 75 -5.87 0.34 19.98
CA GLY A 75 -6.33 0.48 21.38
C GLY A 75 -5.18 0.37 22.39
N THR A 76 -4.17 -0.44 22.11
CA THR A 76 -2.97 -0.64 22.94
C THR A 76 -1.82 -1.13 22.07
N PHE A 77 -0.59 -0.89 22.53
CA PHE A 77 0.62 -1.45 21.93
C PHE A 77 1.15 -2.66 22.69
N ASP A 78 0.60 -2.94 23.87
CA ASP A 78 1.06 -4.06 24.70
C ASP A 78 0.51 -5.39 24.16
N GLY A 79 1.34 -6.43 24.18
CA GLY A 79 0.96 -7.78 23.77
C GLY A 79 0.61 -7.96 22.30
N MET A 80 1.02 -7.04 21.43
CA MET A 80 0.78 -7.13 19.99
C MET A 80 1.51 -8.31 19.37
N THR A 81 0.79 -9.05 18.53
CA THR A 81 1.40 -10.01 17.62
C THR A 81 2.12 -9.30 16.48
N THR A 82 3.06 -9.97 15.80
CA THR A 82 3.75 -9.43 14.63
C THR A 82 2.77 -8.93 13.54
N ARG A 83 1.68 -9.68 13.33
CA ARG A 83 0.64 -9.29 12.36
C ARG A 83 -0.08 -8.00 12.76
N GLN A 84 -0.41 -7.86 14.05
CA GLN A 84 -1.04 -6.64 14.57
C GLN A 84 -0.09 -5.44 14.46
N ASN A 85 1.19 -5.64 14.79
CA ASN A 85 2.22 -4.61 14.64
C ASN A 85 2.27 -4.10 13.19
N GLN A 86 2.35 -4.99 12.20
CA GLN A 86 2.35 -4.62 10.78
C GLN A 86 1.06 -3.91 10.35
N ALA A 87 -0.09 -4.41 10.79
CA ALA A 87 -1.38 -3.80 10.45
C ALA A 87 -1.54 -2.39 11.03
N TYR A 88 -1.10 -2.19 12.28
CA TYR A 88 -1.11 -0.87 12.92
C TYR A 88 -0.10 0.07 12.28
N ALA A 89 1.11 -0.41 12.00
CA ALA A 89 2.12 0.38 11.31
C ALA A 89 1.63 0.91 9.96
N ALA A 90 0.99 0.06 9.15
CA ALA A 90 0.43 0.45 7.86
C ALA A 90 -0.69 1.50 8.00
N LYS A 91 -1.62 1.32 8.96
CA LYS A 91 -2.70 2.27 9.22
C LYS A 91 -2.17 3.61 9.72
N LEU A 92 -1.21 3.59 10.65
CA LEU A 92 -0.59 4.78 11.19
C LEU A 92 0.20 5.54 10.13
N ALA A 93 0.94 4.84 9.24
CA ALA A 93 1.71 5.47 8.17
C ALA A 93 0.85 6.33 7.23
N ALA A 94 -0.43 5.98 7.05
CA ALA A 94 -1.37 6.77 6.27
C ALA A 94 -1.89 8.03 7.01
N ARG A 95 -1.68 8.14 8.33
CA ARG A 95 -2.27 9.20 9.16
C ARG A 95 -1.27 10.16 9.80
N VAL A 96 -0.03 9.69 10.02
CA VAL A 96 0.99 10.51 10.68
C VAL A 96 1.36 11.75 9.86
N LYS A 97 1.50 12.89 10.54
CA LYS A 97 1.80 14.18 9.91
C LYS A 97 3.06 14.85 10.47
N ASN A 98 3.29 14.71 11.77
CA ASN A 98 4.34 15.44 12.47
C ASN A 98 5.54 14.50 12.72
N PRO A 99 6.62 14.59 11.93
CA PRO A 99 7.79 13.77 12.14
C PRO A 99 8.50 14.16 13.45
N ALA A 100 8.94 13.15 14.20
CA ALA A 100 9.81 13.36 15.35
C ALA A 100 11.25 13.62 14.92
N ALA A 101 11.73 12.86 13.92
CA ALA A 101 13.05 13.04 13.32
C ALA A 101 13.13 12.40 11.93
N LYS A 102 14.17 12.79 11.17
CA LYS A 102 14.55 12.19 9.88
C LYS A 102 16.03 11.89 9.85
N ALA A 103 16.42 10.79 9.23
CA ALA A 103 17.80 10.43 8.98
C ALA A 103 17.91 9.61 7.71
N THR A 104 19.08 9.71 7.04
CA THR A 104 19.39 8.95 5.83
C THR A 104 20.49 7.95 6.15
N THR A 105 20.38 6.73 5.61
CA THR A 105 21.41 5.72 5.81
C THR A 105 22.75 6.14 5.18
N ASP A 106 23.81 6.06 5.99
CA ASP A 106 25.18 6.37 5.64
C ASP A 106 25.86 5.23 4.83
N ALA A 107 27.17 5.30 4.64
CA ALA A 107 27.96 4.28 3.94
C ALA A 107 27.90 2.90 4.64
N ASN A 108 27.62 2.87 5.95
CA ASN A 108 27.41 1.64 6.71
C ASN A 108 25.96 1.16 6.67
N GLY A 109 25.11 1.81 5.86
CA GLY A 109 23.68 1.53 5.79
C GLY A 109 22.92 1.95 7.03
N SER A 110 23.46 2.80 7.90
CA SER A 110 22.92 3.14 9.21
C SER A 110 22.31 4.55 9.24
N ALA A 111 21.10 4.65 9.74
CA ALA A 111 20.39 5.90 10.06
C ALA A 111 20.19 5.95 11.57
N THR A 112 20.76 6.96 12.25
CA THR A 112 20.71 7.09 13.70
C THR A 112 19.85 8.28 14.11
N PHE A 113 19.00 8.07 15.09
CA PHE A 113 18.15 9.06 15.74
C PHE A 113 18.52 9.11 17.22
N SER A 114 18.77 10.30 17.75
CA SER A 114 19.21 10.54 19.15
C SER A 114 18.30 11.56 19.81
N GLY A 115 18.35 11.63 21.16
CA GLY A 115 17.57 12.58 21.91
C GLY A 115 16.07 12.36 21.82
N LEU A 116 15.64 11.09 21.67
CA LEU A 116 14.25 10.74 21.57
C LEU A 116 13.64 10.58 22.97
N ASN A 117 12.42 11.04 23.12
CA ASN A 117 11.63 10.78 24.33
C ASN A 117 11.17 9.32 24.37
N ALA A 118 11.00 8.79 25.58
CA ALA A 118 10.39 7.47 25.73
C ALA A 118 8.99 7.42 25.09
N GLY A 119 8.71 6.36 24.35
CA GLY A 119 7.44 6.20 23.65
C GLY A 119 7.46 5.14 22.57
N MET A 120 6.35 5.01 21.88
CA MET A 120 6.21 4.17 20.70
C MET A 120 6.44 5.01 19.44
N TYR A 121 7.27 4.52 18.56
CA TYR A 121 7.62 5.19 17.31
C TYR A 121 7.24 4.35 16.10
N LEU A 122 6.72 5.01 15.09
CA LEU A 122 6.52 4.47 13.76
C LEU A 122 7.70 4.88 12.88
N ALA A 123 8.42 3.93 12.35
CA ALA A 123 9.48 4.16 11.36
C ALA A 123 8.93 3.92 9.95
N VAL A 124 9.16 4.88 9.06
CA VAL A 124 8.71 4.86 7.65
C VAL A 124 9.88 5.24 6.76
N GLN A 125 10.16 4.44 5.75
CA GLN A 125 11.11 4.83 4.70
C GLN A 125 10.42 5.81 3.75
N THR A 126 10.78 7.09 3.83
CA THR A 126 10.16 8.18 3.07
C THR A 126 10.87 8.51 1.78
N GLY A 127 12.16 8.15 1.66
CA GLY A 127 12.96 8.39 0.48
C GLY A 127 13.93 7.26 0.17
N ALA A 128 14.41 7.24 -1.07
CA ALA A 128 15.47 6.36 -1.52
C ALA A 128 16.30 7.08 -2.59
N ALA A 129 17.61 7.20 -2.36
CA ALA A 129 18.56 7.79 -3.27
C ALA A 129 19.82 6.90 -3.40
N GLY A 130 20.60 7.08 -4.45
CA GLY A 130 21.82 6.30 -4.66
C GLY A 130 21.56 4.80 -4.69
N GLN A 131 22.24 4.04 -3.83
CA GLN A 131 22.10 2.59 -3.75
C GLN A 131 20.67 2.18 -3.37
N ALA A 132 20.05 2.91 -2.43
CA ALA A 132 18.71 2.58 -1.95
C ALA A 132 17.62 2.64 -3.04
N ALA A 133 17.84 3.39 -4.12
CA ALA A 133 16.90 3.47 -5.25
C ALA A 133 16.74 2.14 -6.02
N ASN A 134 17.68 1.19 -5.84
CA ASN A 134 17.63 -0.13 -6.46
C ASN A 134 16.90 -1.18 -5.62
N TYR A 135 16.34 -0.76 -4.48
CA TYR A 135 15.66 -1.63 -3.55
C TYR A 135 14.22 -1.18 -3.32
N GLU A 136 13.35 -2.13 -3.04
CA GLU A 136 12.00 -1.83 -2.59
C GLU A 136 12.02 -1.11 -1.24
N ARG A 137 11.04 -0.26 -1.02
CA ARG A 137 10.92 0.43 0.26
C ARG A 137 10.53 -0.54 1.36
N CYS A 138 11.20 -0.41 2.51
CA CYS A 138 10.83 -1.15 3.70
C CYS A 138 9.39 -0.83 4.10
N LEU A 139 8.65 -1.86 4.50
CA LEU A 139 7.34 -1.66 5.11
C LEU A 139 7.49 -0.86 6.42
N PRO A 140 6.51 0.00 6.74
CA PRO A 140 6.51 0.71 8.01
C PRO A 140 6.45 -0.28 9.18
N PHE A 141 7.10 0.06 10.29
CA PHE A 141 7.11 -0.77 11.48
C PHE A 141 7.13 0.08 12.76
N LEU A 142 6.66 -0.53 13.85
CA LEU A 142 6.60 0.10 15.16
C LEU A 142 7.75 -0.39 16.03
N VAL A 143 8.31 0.54 16.82
CA VAL A 143 9.37 0.27 17.79
C VAL A 143 9.08 1.00 19.09
N SER A 144 9.36 0.36 20.23
CA SER A 144 9.29 0.99 21.54
C SER A 144 10.67 1.49 21.96
N LEU A 145 10.70 2.65 22.58
CA LEU A 145 11.89 3.21 23.23
C LEU A 145 11.51 3.71 24.62
N PRO A 146 12.22 3.31 25.67
CA PRO A 146 13.23 2.27 25.68
C PRO A 146 12.65 0.88 25.36
N THR A 147 13.51 -0.06 25.09
CA THR A 147 13.14 -1.47 24.87
C THR A 147 13.58 -2.29 26.08
N ALA A 148 12.77 -3.29 26.48
CA ALA A 148 13.17 -4.26 27.49
C ALA A 148 13.78 -5.48 26.80
N ASP A 149 14.89 -5.95 27.33
CA ASP A 149 15.46 -7.22 26.93
C ASP A 149 14.51 -8.36 27.36
N PRO A 150 14.09 -9.24 26.44
CA PRO A 150 13.11 -10.28 26.76
C PRO A 150 13.64 -11.37 27.71
N GLU A 151 14.95 -11.53 27.83
CA GLU A 151 15.57 -12.56 28.68
C GLU A 151 15.90 -12.03 30.06
N THR A 152 16.45 -10.83 30.16
CA THR A 152 16.91 -10.24 31.41
C THR A 152 15.90 -9.29 32.04
N GLY A 153 14.97 -8.74 31.24
CA GLY A 153 14.04 -7.69 31.65
C GLY A 153 14.69 -6.32 31.81
N GLU A 154 15.98 -6.18 31.47
CA GLU A 154 16.68 -4.89 31.56
C GLU A 154 16.20 -3.91 30.49
N TRP A 155 16.08 -2.65 30.87
CA TRP A 155 15.68 -1.60 29.97
C TRP A 155 16.88 -0.94 29.31
N SER A 156 16.87 -0.90 27.97
CA SER A 156 17.87 -0.22 27.15
C SER A 156 17.27 1.01 26.49
N ASP A 157 17.93 2.16 26.67
CA ASP A 157 17.56 3.41 26.00
C ASP A 157 18.09 3.45 24.53
N ALA A 158 18.91 2.47 24.14
CA ALA A 158 19.43 2.35 22.79
C ALA A 158 18.91 1.07 22.12
N LEU A 159 18.31 1.23 20.95
CA LEU A 159 17.80 0.14 20.12
C LEU A 159 18.47 0.16 18.75
N SER A 160 18.99 -0.99 18.33
CA SER A 160 19.50 -1.18 16.97
C SER A 160 18.66 -2.21 16.24
N ILE A 161 18.16 -1.84 15.07
CA ILE A 161 17.31 -2.70 14.23
C ILE A 161 17.97 -2.85 12.86
N ARG A 162 18.05 -4.08 12.38
CA ARG A 162 18.46 -4.38 11.00
C ARG A 162 17.21 -4.60 10.15
N ALA A 163 16.92 -3.65 9.28
CA ALA A 163 15.89 -3.75 8.28
C ALA A 163 16.43 -4.46 7.04
N LYS A 164 15.65 -5.39 6.49
CA LYS A 164 16.02 -6.12 5.28
C LYS A 164 15.63 -5.30 4.05
N ALA A 165 16.59 -5.07 3.15
CA ALA A 165 16.31 -4.55 1.82
C ALA A 165 15.96 -5.70 0.87
N GLU A 166 15.00 -5.48 -0.02
CA GLU A 166 14.68 -6.39 -1.12
C GLU A 166 14.98 -5.69 -2.43
N PRO A 167 15.70 -6.31 -3.38
CA PRO A 167 15.97 -5.71 -4.68
C PRO A 167 14.67 -5.45 -5.43
N THR A 168 14.56 -4.29 -6.06
CA THR A 168 13.46 -4.03 -6.99
C THR A 168 13.55 -5.01 -8.15
N PRO A 169 12.47 -5.75 -8.47
CA PRO A 169 12.50 -6.72 -9.57
C PRO A 169 12.81 -5.98 -10.88
N THR A 170 13.87 -6.39 -11.56
CA THR A 170 14.14 -5.91 -12.91
C THR A 170 13.02 -6.41 -13.82
N PRO A 171 12.36 -5.55 -14.61
CA PRO A 171 11.33 -6.02 -15.53
C PRO A 171 11.93 -7.06 -16.46
N THR A 172 11.37 -8.25 -16.44
CA THR A 172 11.73 -9.28 -17.43
C THR A 172 11.42 -8.72 -18.80
N PRO A 173 12.37 -8.73 -19.75
CA PRO A 173 12.10 -8.23 -21.10
C PRO A 173 10.89 -8.99 -21.64
N THR A 174 9.83 -8.27 -21.94
CA THR A 174 8.69 -8.83 -22.64
C THR A 174 9.19 -9.32 -23.98
N ALA A 175 8.95 -10.60 -24.29
CA ALA A 175 9.34 -11.16 -25.58
C ALA A 175 8.84 -10.23 -26.68
N THR A 176 9.77 -9.69 -27.47
CA THR A 176 9.43 -8.91 -28.67
C THR A 176 8.58 -9.81 -29.56
N PRO A 177 7.37 -9.40 -29.99
CA PRO A 177 6.57 -10.24 -30.84
C PRO A 177 7.39 -10.64 -32.06
N THR A 178 7.58 -11.93 -32.26
CA THR A 178 8.18 -12.48 -33.47
C THR A 178 7.35 -11.99 -34.65
N PRO A 179 7.95 -11.36 -35.69
CA PRO A 179 7.19 -10.88 -36.80
C PRO A 179 6.38 -12.07 -37.39
N THR A 180 5.07 -11.89 -37.42
CA THR A 180 4.18 -12.86 -38.07
C THR A 180 4.61 -12.95 -39.54
N PRO A 181 4.85 -14.17 -40.10
CA PRO A 181 5.25 -14.29 -41.48
C PRO A 181 4.19 -13.61 -42.35
N THR A 182 4.63 -12.63 -43.17
CA THR A 182 3.79 -12.00 -44.16
C THR A 182 3.24 -13.08 -45.10
N PRO A 183 1.92 -13.19 -45.30
CA PRO A 183 1.38 -14.19 -46.20
C PRO A 183 2.03 -14.05 -47.57
N THR A 184 2.65 -15.11 -48.06
CA THR A 184 3.17 -15.19 -49.42
C THR A 184 2.01 -14.96 -50.39
N PRO A 185 2.13 -14.05 -51.38
CA PRO A 185 1.04 -13.85 -52.32
C PRO A 185 0.68 -15.14 -53.02
N THR A 186 -0.56 -15.58 -52.84
CA THR A 186 -1.11 -16.72 -53.51
C THR A 186 -1.12 -16.39 -54.99
N ALA A 187 -0.56 -17.29 -55.83
CA ALA A 187 -0.56 -17.08 -57.28
C ALA A 187 -1.97 -16.80 -57.78
N THR A 188 -2.15 -15.66 -58.43
CA THR A 188 -3.41 -15.27 -59.10
C THR A 188 -3.72 -16.35 -60.13
N PRO A 189 -4.91 -16.96 -60.13
CA PRO A 189 -5.26 -17.96 -61.14
C PRO A 189 -5.19 -17.32 -62.51
N THR A 190 -4.44 -17.93 -63.42
CA THR A 190 -4.37 -17.55 -64.83
C THR A 190 -5.80 -17.64 -65.41
N PRO A 191 -6.31 -16.58 -66.07
CA PRO A 191 -7.66 -16.66 -66.64
C PRO A 191 -7.78 -17.82 -67.62
N THR A 192 -8.72 -18.69 -67.35
CA THR A 192 -9.09 -19.77 -68.26
C THR A 192 -9.67 -19.15 -69.56
N PRO A 193 -9.21 -19.56 -70.72
CA PRO A 193 -9.75 -18.97 -71.97
C PRO A 193 -11.26 -19.16 -72.02
N THR A 194 -11.97 -18.04 -72.20
CA THR A 194 -13.43 -18.05 -72.35
C THR A 194 -13.77 -18.81 -73.66
N PRO A 195 -14.68 -19.79 -73.62
CA PRO A 195 -15.09 -20.47 -74.86
C PRO A 195 -15.71 -19.47 -75.83
N THR A 196 -15.21 -19.45 -77.04
CA THR A 196 -15.75 -18.64 -78.14
C THR A 196 -17.20 -19.01 -78.43
N ALA A 197 -18.10 -18.03 -78.38
CA ALA A 197 -19.51 -18.27 -78.59
C ALA A 197 -19.79 -18.95 -79.95
N THR A 198 -20.42 -20.11 -79.91
CA THR A 198 -20.95 -20.75 -81.10
C THR A 198 -22.10 -19.92 -81.65
N PRO A 199 -22.16 -19.63 -82.97
CA PRO A 199 -23.24 -18.82 -83.48
C PRO A 199 -24.61 -19.47 -83.27
N THR A 200 -25.51 -18.72 -82.64
CA THR A 200 -26.89 -19.13 -82.39
C THR A 200 -27.67 -19.12 -83.73
N PRO A 201 -28.42 -20.20 -83.99
CA PRO A 201 -29.25 -20.18 -85.17
C PRO A 201 -30.32 -19.09 -85.12
N THR A 202 -30.50 -18.37 -86.22
CA THR A 202 -31.49 -17.31 -86.40
C THR A 202 -32.92 -17.86 -86.22
N PRO A 203 -33.73 -17.28 -85.33
CA PRO A 203 -35.11 -17.78 -85.13
C PRO A 203 -35.98 -17.49 -86.38
N THR A 204 -36.72 -18.50 -86.75
CA THR A 204 -37.78 -18.38 -87.80
C THR A 204 -38.95 -17.60 -87.21
N PRO A 205 -39.58 -16.70 -87.97
CA PRO A 205 -40.68 -15.87 -87.43
C PRO A 205 -41.92 -16.70 -87.18
N THR A 206 -42.38 -16.64 -85.94
CA THR A 206 -43.63 -17.26 -85.45
C THR A 206 -44.77 -16.24 -85.58
N ALA A 207 -45.89 -16.73 -86.00
CA ALA A 207 -47.09 -15.94 -86.23
C ALA A 207 -47.62 -15.20 -85.00
N THR A 208 -48.11 -13.99 -85.21
CA THR A 208 -48.68 -13.05 -84.23
C THR A 208 -50.02 -13.58 -83.70
N PRO A 209 -50.27 -13.70 -82.41
CA PRO A 209 -51.61 -13.96 -81.88
C PRO A 209 -52.42 -12.68 -81.76
N THR A 210 -53.72 -12.79 -82.07
CA THR A 210 -54.77 -11.75 -81.98
C THR A 210 -55.08 -11.39 -80.52
N PRO A 211 -55.41 -10.14 -80.18
CA PRO A 211 -55.70 -9.70 -78.83
C PRO A 211 -57.10 -10.08 -78.36
N THR A 212 -57.22 -10.56 -77.12
CA THR A 212 -58.45 -10.81 -76.39
C THR A 212 -58.66 -9.72 -75.35
N PRO A 213 -59.87 -9.22 -75.16
CA PRO A 213 -60.14 -8.01 -74.35
C PRO A 213 -60.12 -8.21 -72.84
N ALA A 214 -59.86 -7.11 -72.12
CA ALA A 214 -59.76 -6.93 -70.71
C ALA A 214 -61.04 -7.15 -69.89
N LEU A 215 -60.88 -7.61 -68.70
CA LEU A 215 -61.88 -7.46 -67.62
C LEU A 215 -61.34 -6.60 -66.51
N THR A 216 -62.14 -5.58 -66.16
CA THR A 216 -61.98 -4.60 -65.11
C THR A 216 -62.35 -5.24 -63.75
N GLU A 217 -61.59 -5.03 -62.72
CA GLU A 217 -62.11 -5.15 -61.36
C GLU A 217 -61.51 -4.13 -60.38
N THR A 218 -62.33 -3.71 -59.49
CA THR A 218 -62.51 -2.57 -58.61
C THR A 218 -61.65 -2.64 -57.32
N PRO A 219 -61.39 -1.49 -56.67
CA PRO A 219 -60.50 -1.39 -55.51
C PRO A 219 -61.23 -1.72 -54.18
N ARG A 220 -60.47 -2.20 -53.18
CA ARG A 220 -60.93 -2.37 -51.81
C ARG A 220 -60.03 -1.69 -50.80
N VAL A 221 -60.74 -1.01 -49.93
CA VAL A 221 -60.41 -0.04 -48.86
C VAL A 221 -59.41 -0.47 -47.75
N THR A 222 -58.81 0.53 -47.27
CA THR A 222 -57.94 0.79 -46.13
C THR A 222 -58.57 0.38 -44.75
N ALA A 223 -57.75 -0.06 -43.80
CA ALA A 223 -58.03 0.04 -42.37
C ALA A 223 -56.76 0.51 -41.61
N THR A 224 -57.01 1.51 -40.79
CA THR A 224 -56.09 2.29 -39.96
C THR A 224 -55.81 1.58 -38.61
N PRO A 225 -54.59 1.78 -38.01
CA PRO A 225 -54.28 1.19 -36.72
C PRO A 225 -54.77 2.04 -35.53
N ASN A 226 -55.06 1.37 -34.45
CA ASN A 226 -55.46 1.98 -33.18
C ASN A 226 -54.34 1.98 -32.15
N ALA A 227 -54.42 2.93 -31.26
CA ALA A 227 -53.43 3.45 -30.35
C ALA A 227 -53.19 2.63 -29.07
N THR A 228 -52.04 2.85 -28.52
CA THR A 228 -51.48 2.50 -27.21
C THR A 228 -52.22 3.15 -26.03
N PRO A 229 -52.23 2.55 -24.84
CA PRO A 229 -52.19 3.34 -23.60
C PRO A 229 -50.94 3.00 -22.70
N SER A 230 -50.45 4.06 -22.12
CA SER A 230 -49.38 4.16 -21.11
C SER A 230 -49.86 3.78 -19.71
N PRO A 231 -49.01 3.27 -18.83
CA PRO A 231 -49.34 3.14 -17.40
C PRO A 231 -48.74 4.29 -16.57
N THR A 232 -49.48 4.69 -15.55
CA THR A 232 -49.13 5.64 -14.50
C THR A 232 -48.83 4.88 -13.20
N PRO A 233 -48.02 5.45 -12.28
CA PRO A 233 -47.38 4.77 -11.17
C PRO A 233 -48.18 4.80 -9.87
N SER A 234 -47.78 3.92 -8.98
CA SER A 234 -47.95 4.06 -7.51
C SER A 234 -46.71 3.56 -6.80
#